data_e10a73b659ad90f87c23508bcee94c2a
#
_entry.id   e10a73b659ad90f87c23508bcee94c2a
#
_cell.length_a   1.000
_cell.length_b   1.000
_cell.length_c   1.000
_cell.angle_alpha   90.00
_cell.angle_beta   90.00
_cell.angle_gamma   90.00
#
_symmetry.space_group_name_H-M   'P 1'
#
loop_
_entity.id
_entity.type
_entity.pdbx_description
1 polymer ?
#
loop_
_entity_poly.entity_id
_entity_poly.type
_entity_poly.pdbx_seq_one_letter_code
_entity_poly.pdbx_strand_id
1 'polypeptide(L)'
;MSRHLIVIEGTDGSGKSTQAQLTYEAIVAAGADVKRLTFPRYKDESSMLVRMYLRGDFGTRPEDVNPYAASTFYAADRYASYKTDWQSDWEQGKVIFCDRYTTSNAVHQSSKLPEAQLEPFTEWLFDYEYNLLGLPAPTCVIFLDMPPESSFKMLEKRQ
;
A
#
# COMPACT_ATOMS: atom_id res chain seq x y z
N MET A 1 -13.73 14.13 -16.18
CA MET A 1 -13.56 12.66 -16.27
C MET A 1 -13.56 12.08 -14.87
N SER A 2 -14.21 10.94 -14.65
CA SER A 2 -14.13 10.24 -13.37
C SER A 2 -12.73 9.68 -13.18
N ARG A 3 -12.14 9.88 -12.00
CA ARG A 3 -10.81 9.36 -11.64
C ARG A 3 -11.01 8.14 -10.74
N HIS A 4 -10.31 7.07 -11.04
CA HIS A 4 -10.42 5.81 -10.30
C HIS A 4 -9.07 5.33 -9.81
N LEU A 5 -8.92 5.22 -8.50
CA LEU A 5 -7.81 4.57 -7.82
C LEU A 5 -8.34 3.30 -7.16
N ILE A 6 -7.98 2.16 -7.71
CA ILE A 6 -8.39 0.84 -7.25
C ILE A 6 -7.20 0.20 -6.55
N VAL A 7 -7.38 -0.23 -5.33
CA VAL A 7 -6.32 -0.86 -4.52
C VAL A 7 -6.68 -2.31 -4.24
N ILE A 8 -5.71 -3.21 -4.42
CA ILE A 8 -5.84 -4.59 -3.94
C ILE A 8 -4.99 -4.76 -2.68
N GLU A 9 -5.61 -5.27 -1.64
CA GLU A 9 -5.04 -5.50 -0.33
C GLU A 9 -5.19 -6.95 0.12
N GLY A 10 -4.40 -7.36 1.07
CA GLY A 10 -4.46 -8.68 1.69
C GLY A 10 -3.17 -8.98 2.44
N THR A 11 -3.25 -9.98 3.32
CA THR A 11 -2.11 -10.47 4.08
C THR A 11 -1.07 -11.14 3.19
N ASP A 12 0.13 -11.34 3.69
CA ASP A 12 1.14 -12.13 2.99
C ASP A 12 0.65 -13.58 2.87
N GLY A 13 0.84 -14.17 1.69
CA GLY A 13 0.28 -15.49 1.39
C GLY A 13 -1.18 -15.52 0.95
N SER A 14 -1.89 -14.38 0.87
CA SER A 14 -3.28 -14.32 0.39
C SER A 14 -3.47 -14.52 -1.11
N GLY A 15 -2.39 -14.68 -1.88
CA GLY A 15 -2.47 -14.73 -3.35
C GLY A 15 -2.58 -13.35 -4.02
N LYS A 16 -2.41 -12.27 -3.25
CA LYS A 16 -2.61 -10.89 -3.70
C LYS A 16 -1.89 -10.56 -5.00
N SER A 17 -0.60 -10.90 -5.16
CA SER A 17 0.15 -10.59 -6.38
C SER A 17 -0.39 -11.33 -7.60
N THR A 18 -0.87 -12.56 -7.46
CA THR A 18 -1.53 -13.31 -8.53
C THR A 18 -2.86 -12.67 -8.92
N GLN A 19 -3.69 -12.33 -7.93
CA GLN A 19 -4.98 -11.68 -8.18
C GLN A 19 -4.79 -10.27 -8.74
N ALA A 20 -3.78 -9.53 -8.28
CA ALA A 20 -3.43 -8.23 -8.85
C ALA A 20 -3.05 -8.32 -10.34
N GLN A 21 -2.29 -9.37 -10.72
CA GLN A 21 -1.93 -9.58 -12.11
C GLN A 21 -3.17 -9.90 -12.97
N LEU A 22 -3.98 -10.86 -12.55
CA LEU A 22 -5.20 -11.26 -13.27
C LEU A 22 -6.21 -10.12 -13.39
N THR A 23 -6.39 -9.34 -12.33
CA THR A 23 -7.28 -8.17 -12.33
C THR A 23 -6.78 -7.09 -13.29
N TYR A 24 -5.49 -6.79 -13.26
CA TYR A 24 -4.89 -5.85 -14.20
C TYR A 24 -5.09 -6.28 -15.65
N GLU A 25 -4.83 -7.54 -15.96
CA GLU A 25 -5.03 -8.10 -17.32
C GLU A 25 -6.49 -8.01 -17.77
N ALA A 26 -7.44 -8.28 -16.85
CA ALA A 26 -8.86 -8.15 -17.14
C ALA A 26 -9.28 -6.70 -17.41
N ILE A 27 -8.74 -5.73 -16.67
CA ILE A 27 -9.01 -4.29 -16.89
C ILE A 27 -8.47 -3.86 -18.25
N VAL A 28 -7.26 -4.29 -18.63
CA VAL A 28 -6.67 -4.02 -19.94
C VAL A 28 -7.49 -4.65 -21.06
N ALA A 29 -7.90 -5.91 -20.89
CA ALA A 29 -8.72 -6.62 -21.89
C ALA A 29 -10.11 -5.98 -22.07
N ALA A 30 -10.63 -5.31 -21.05
CA ALA A 30 -11.86 -4.52 -21.14
C ALA A 30 -11.68 -3.17 -21.86
N GLY A 31 -10.46 -2.84 -22.30
CA GLY A 31 -10.16 -1.63 -23.06
C GLY A 31 -9.96 -0.37 -22.21
N ALA A 32 -9.80 -0.50 -20.90
CA ALA A 32 -9.52 0.65 -20.05
C ALA A 32 -8.05 1.08 -20.13
N ASP A 33 -7.81 2.40 -20.17
CA ASP A 33 -6.46 2.94 -20.01
C ASP A 33 -6.09 2.91 -18.52
N VAL A 34 -5.22 1.98 -18.14
CA VAL A 34 -4.86 1.68 -16.77
C VAL A 34 -3.36 1.70 -16.55
N LYS A 35 -2.94 2.32 -15.45
CA LYS A 35 -1.57 2.23 -14.95
C LYS A 35 -1.52 1.38 -13.70
N ARG A 36 -0.64 0.38 -13.70
CA ARG A 36 -0.40 -0.46 -12.53
C ARG A 36 0.75 0.08 -11.71
N LEU A 37 0.54 0.13 -10.39
CA LEU A 37 1.53 0.51 -9.39
C LEU A 37 1.64 -0.59 -8.33
N THR A 38 2.79 -0.65 -7.67
CA THR A 38 3.03 -1.54 -6.52
C THR A 38 3.81 -0.77 -5.48
N PHE A 39 3.38 -0.86 -4.24
CA PHE A 39 4.06 -0.23 -3.11
C PHE A 39 4.49 -1.26 -2.06
N PRO A 40 5.66 -1.09 -1.40
CA PRO A 40 6.66 -0.04 -1.65
C PRO A 40 7.39 -0.20 -2.99
N ARG A 41 7.92 0.90 -3.51
CA ARG A 41 8.72 0.91 -4.75
C ARG A 41 10.19 0.57 -4.47
N TYR A 42 10.46 -0.65 -4.07
CA TYR A 42 11.78 -1.09 -3.58
C TYR A 42 12.97 -0.79 -4.49
N LYS A 43 12.75 -0.58 -5.79
CA LYS A 43 13.80 -0.28 -6.76
C LYS A 43 14.11 1.21 -6.85
N ASP A 44 13.23 2.07 -6.34
CA ASP A 44 13.34 3.51 -6.42
C ASP A 44 14.04 4.07 -5.17
N GLU A 45 14.73 5.19 -5.34
CA GLU A 45 15.41 5.88 -4.23
C GLU A 45 14.45 6.35 -3.16
N SER A 46 13.21 6.70 -3.53
CA SER A 46 12.15 7.12 -2.62
C SER A 46 11.86 6.12 -1.51
N SER A 47 12.09 4.84 -1.74
CA SER A 47 11.88 3.77 -0.76
C SER A 47 13.10 3.48 0.13
N MET A 48 14.14 4.34 0.11
CA MET A 48 15.36 4.09 0.90
C MET A 48 15.05 3.91 2.39
N LEU A 49 14.26 4.80 2.99
CA LEU A 49 13.89 4.71 4.41
C LEU A 49 13.07 3.45 4.72
N VAL A 50 12.19 3.04 3.79
CA VAL A 50 11.45 1.77 3.92
C VAL A 50 12.41 0.59 3.92
N ARG A 51 13.39 0.57 3.01
CA ARG A 51 14.40 -0.50 2.96
C ARG A 51 15.27 -0.55 4.23
N MET A 52 15.69 0.61 4.74
CA MET A 52 16.44 0.71 6.00
C MET A 52 15.61 0.17 7.17
N TYR A 53 14.34 0.56 7.26
CA TYR A 53 13.42 0.07 8.27
C TYR A 53 13.26 -1.46 8.22
N LEU A 54 13.03 -2.02 7.03
CA LEU A 54 12.83 -3.46 6.85
C LEU A 54 14.10 -4.29 7.09
N ARG A 55 15.29 -3.69 6.92
CA ARG A 55 16.56 -4.34 7.28
C ARG A 55 16.88 -4.29 8.76
N GLY A 56 16.11 -3.53 9.55
CA GLY A 56 16.34 -3.37 10.98
C GLY A 56 17.38 -2.29 11.33
N ASP A 57 17.72 -1.37 10.40
CA ASP A 57 18.70 -0.31 10.64
C ASP A 57 18.25 0.66 11.76
N PHE A 58 16.95 0.73 12.04
CA PHE A 58 16.35 1.56 13.08
C PHE A 58 15.94 0.77 14.34
N GLY A 59 16.22 -0.53 14.37
CA GLY A 59 15.85 -1.46 15.44
C GLY A 59 15.39 -2.80 14.86
N THR A 60 15.65 -3.87 15.58
CA THR A 60 15.41 -5.25 15.11
C THR A 60 14.06 -5.81 15.52
N ARG A 61 13.36 -5.15 16.45
CA ARG A 61 12.03 -5.54 16.91
C ARG A 61 10.97 -4.59 16.37
N PRO A 62 9.75 -5.05 16.12
CA PRO A 62 8.66 -4.21 15.59
C PRO A 62 8.38 -2.95 16.43
N GLU A 63 8.55 -3.06 17.77
CA GLU A 63 8.33 -1.98 18.74
C GLU A 63 9.47 -0.96 18.81
N ASP A 64 10.63 -1.25 18.26
CA ASP A 64 11.78 -0.32 18.29
C ASP A 64 11.53 0.92 17.43
N VAL A 65 10.61 0.85 16.46
CA VAL A 65 10.27 1.97 15.59
C VAL A 65 8.83 2.40 15.81
N ASN A 66 8.66 3.65 16.18
CA ASN A 66 7.35 4.26 16.37
C ASN A 66 6.48 4.10 15.12
N PRO A 67 5.22 3.62 15.23
CA PRO A 67 4.33 3.42 14.09
C PRO A 67 4.09 4.68 13.24
N TYR A 68 4.05 5.85 13.87
CA TYR A 68 3.92 7.13 13.17
C TYR A 68 5.16 7.41 12.30
N ALA A 69 6.36 7.21 12.86
CA ALA A 69 7.61 7.37 12.10
C ALA A 69 7.70 6.38 10.93
N ALA A 70 7.44 5.10 11.18
CA ALA A 70 7.42 4.08 10.12
C ALA A 70 6.43 4.43 9.02
N SER A 71 5.23 4.92 9.38
CA SER A 71 4.20 5.35 8.42
C SER A 71 4.69 6.46 7.50
N THR A 72 5.49 7.41 8.01
CA THR A 72 6.02 8.50 7.17
C THR A 72 6.99 7.98 6.10
N PHE A 73 7.73 6.91 6.35
CA PHE A 73 8.64 6.33 5.35
C PHE A 73 7.87 5.80 4.14
N TYR A 74 6.78 5.07 4.38
CA TYR A 74 5.90 4.57 3.33
C TYR A 74 5.13 5.69 2.62
N ALA A 75 4.68 6.70 3.36
CA ALA A 75 4.01 7.87 2.80
C ALA A 75 4.93 8.68 1.88
N ALA A 76 6.20 8.86 2.26
CA ALA A 76 7.20 9.55 1.44
C ALA A 76 7.43 8.82 0.10
N ASP A 77 7.51 7.49 0.11
CA ASP A 77 7.63 6.68 -1.10
C ASP A 77 6.41 6.86 -2.02
N ARG A 78 5.19 6.84 -1.47
CA ARG A 78 3.96 7.09 -2.24
C ARG A 78 3.91 8.51 -2.81
N TYR A 79 4.26 9.50 -2.01
CA TYR A 79 4.27 10.90 -2.44
C TYR A 79 5.27 11.15 -3.56
N ALA A 80 6.50 10.67 -3.41
CA ALA A 80 7.51 10.78 -4.46
C ALA A 80 7.04 10.11 -5.75
N SER A 81 6.52 8.89 -5.66
CA SER A 81 5.93 8.17 -6.80
C SER A 81 4.81 8.98 -7.46
N TYR A 82 3.88 9.52 -6.66
CA TYR A 82 2.79 10.34 -7.18
C TYR A 82 3.32 11.51 -7.98
N LYS A 83 4.22 12.28 -7.42
CA LYS A 83 4.74 13.50 -8.04
C LYS A 83 5.58 13.25 -9.29
N THR A 84 6.33 12.15 -9.33
CA THR A 84 7.32 11.91 -10.39
C THR A 84 6.84 10.95 -11.48
N ASP A 85 5.82 10.13 -11.21
CA ASP A 85 5.45 9.04 -12.11
C ASP A 85 3.98 9.06 -12.55
N TRP A 86 3.01 9.28 -11.64
CA TRP A 86 1.62 9.01 -12.00
C TRP A 86 0.62 10.16 -11.77
N GLN A 87 1.06 11.32 -11.27
CA GLN A 87 0.17 12.48 -11.09
C GLN A 87 -0.50 12.89 -12.41
N SER A 88 0.27 12.98 -13.49
CA SER A 88 -0.27 13.37 -14.80
C SER A 88 -1.29 12.34 -15.33
N ASP A 89 -1.01 11.05 -15.19
CA ASP A 89 -1.94 9.98 -15.58
C ASP A 89 -3.26 10.08 -14.79
N TRP A 90 -3.16 10.32 -13.47
CA TRP A 90 -4.30 10.53 -12.60
C TRP A 90 -5.14 11.75 -13.00
N GLU A 91 -4.48 12.87 -13.27
CA GLU A 91 -5.15 14.13 -13.66
C GLU A 91 -5.85 14.01 -15.01
N GLN A 92 -5.31 13.19 -15.92
CA GLN A 92 -5.90 12.89 -17.23
C GLN A 92 -7.04 11.86 -17.15
N GLY A 93 -7.30 11.28 -15.99
CA GLY A 93 -8.41 10.33 -15.77
C GLY A 93 -8.07 8.87 -16.11
N LYS A 94 -6.78 8.54 -16.24
CA LYS A 94 -6.34 7.14 -16.36
C LYS A 94 -6.70 6.39 -15.08
N VAL A 95 -7.14 5.15 -15.21
CA VAL A 95 -7.37 4.27 -14.06
C VAL A 95 -6.03 3.93 -13.41
N ILE A 96 -5.92 4.14 -12.11
CA ILE A 96 -4.74 3.72 -11.33
C ILE A 96 -5.10 2.45 -10.57
N PHE A 97 -4.34 1.39 -10.78
CA PHE A 97 -4.50 0.11 -10.09
C PHE A 97 -3.27 -0.19 -9.24
N CYS A 98 -3.45 -0.23 -7.93
CA CYS A 98 -2.36 -0.40 -6.97
C CYS A 98 -2.39 -1.77 -6.28
N ASP A 99 -1.25 -2.46 -6.27
CA ASP A 99 -0.96 -3.54 -5.34
C ASP A 99 -0.35 -2.93 -4.08
N ARG A 100 -1.14 -2.88 -3.01
CA ARG A 100 -0.92 -2.14 -1.75
C ARG A 100 -0.97 -0.61 -1.90
N TYR A 101 -1.45 0.04 -0.85
CA TYR A 101 -1.47 1.50 -0.73
C TYR A 101 -1.45 1.93 0.75
N THR A 102 -2.03 3.07 1.12
CA THR A 102 -2.11 3.57 2.50
C THR A 102 -2.79 2.58 3.45
N THR A 103 -3.77 1.82 2.98
CA THR A 103 -4.47 0.78 3.74
C THR A 103 -3.54 -0.32 4.26
N SER A 104 -2.53 -0.74 3.49
CA SER A 104 -1.47 -1.63 3.99
C SER A 104 -0.72 -1.03 5.17
N ASN A 105 -0.37 0.26 5.07
CA ASN A 105 0.32 0.97 6.14
C ASN A 105 -0.55 1.06 7.40
N ALA A 106 -1.84 1.36 7.24
CA ALA A 106 -2.81 1.37 8.33
C ALA A 106 -2.82 0.03 9.08
N VAL A 107 -2.97 -1.09 8.37
CA VAL A 107 -3.04 -2.44 8.98
C VAL A 107 -1.72 -2.80 9.68
N HIS A 108 -0.58 -2.67 9.00
CA HIS A 108 0.71 -3.12 9.53
C HIS A 108 1.23 -2.26 10.70
N GLN A 109 0.99 -0.95 10.67
CA GLN A 109 1.48 -0.10 11.74
C GLN A 109 0.53 -0.04 12.94
N SER A 110 -0.79 -0.08 12.71
CA SER A 110 -1.76 -0.12 13.79
C SER A 110 -1.65 -1.40 14.63
N SER A 111 -1.25 -2.53 14.04
CA SER A 111 -1.08 -3.80 14.77
C SER A 111 -0.05 -3.73 15.93
N LYS A 112 0.77 -2.68 15.98
CA LYS A 112 1.73 -2.43 17.05
C LYS A 112 1.17 -1.60 18.19
N LEU A 113 -0.06 -1.11 18.06
CA LEU A 113 -0.68 -0.17 18.99
C LEU A 113 -1.72 -0.87 19.85
N PRO A 114 -1.93 -0.38 21.09
CA PRO A 114 -3.07 -0.79 21.89
C PRO A 114 -4.40 -0.44 21.19
N GLU A 115 -5.44 -1.22 21.45
CA GLU A 115 -6.76 -1.07 20.84
C GLU A 115 -7.29 0.38 20.89
N ALA A 116 -7.14 1.05 22.05
CA ALA A 116 -7.57 2.44 22.24
C ALA A 116 -6.85 3.46 21.33
N GLN A 117 -5.76 3.09 20.68
CA GLN A 117 -4.99 3.96 19.80
C GLN A 117 -5.20 3.63 18.30
N LEU A 118 -5.95 2.59 17.97
CA LEU A 118 -6.14 2.15 16.57
C LEU A 118 -6.89 3.20 15.74
N GLU A 119 -8.02 3.67 16.25
CA GLU A 119 -8.85 4.67 15.56
C GLU A 119 -8.11 6.00 15.42
N PRO A 120 -7.58 6.64 16.49
CA PRO A 120 -6.81 7.87 16.38
C PRO A 120 -5.61 7.79 15.42
N PHE A 121 -4.91 6.66 15.41
CA PHE A 121 -3.80 6.44 14.50
C PHE A 121 -4.27 6.36 13.04
N THR A 122 -5.35 5.64 12.80
CA THR A 122 -5.90 5.47 11.44
C THR A 122 -6.43 6.79 10.89
N GLU A 123 -7.13 7.56 11.71
CA GLU A 123 -7.60 8.91 11.36
C GLU A 123 -6.42 9.83 11.03
N TRP A 124 -5.40 9.86 11.89
CA TRP A 124 -4.18 10.62 11.62
C TRP A 124 -3.51 10.21 10.31
N LEU A 125 -3.37 8.90 10.05
CA LEU A 125 -2.69 8.40 8.85
C LEU A 125 -3.42 8.82 7.57
N PHE A 126 -4.75 8.71 7.55
CA PHE A 126 -5.55 9.09 6.39
C PHE A 126 -5.58 10.60 6.19
N ASP A 127 -5.67 11.39 7.26
CA ASP A 127 -5.54 12.84 7.20
C ASP A 127 -4.16 13.25 6.67
N TYR A 128 -3.11 12.65 7.21
CA TYR A 128 -1.73 12.91 6.80
C TYR A 128 -1.52 12.63 5.31
N GLU A 129 -1.89 11.46 4.82
CA GLU A 129 -1.62 11.10 3.43
C GLU A 129 -2.60 11.76 2.44
N TYR A 130 -3.90 11.78 2.75
CA TYR A 130 -4.90 12.25 1.78
C TYR A 130 -5.12 13.76 1.82
N ASN A 131 -5.11 14.38 3.00
CA ASN A 131 -5.36 15.80 3.15
C ASN A 131 -4.07 16.62 3.17
N LEU A 132 -3.09 16.27 4.02
CA LEU A 132 -1.88 17.08 4.17
C LEU A 132 -0.89 16.86 3.01
N LEU A 133 -0.64 15.61 2.61
CA LEU A 133 0.21 15.30 1.45
C LEU A 133 -0.54 15.43 0.11
N GLY A 134 -1.86 15.42 0.12
CA GLY A 134 -2.69 15.53 -1.09
C GLY A 134 -2.61 14.29 -1.99
N LEU A 135 -2.30 13.13 -1.45
CA LEU A 135 -2.36 11.88 -2.20
C LEU A 135 -3.82 11.51 -2.50
N PRO A 136 -4.12 11.00 -3.70
CA PRO A 136 -5.46 10.54 -3.99
C PRO A 136 -5.91 9.43 -3.04
N ALA A 137 -7.11 9.58 -2.47
CA ALA A 137 -7.74 8.50 -1.71
C ALA A 137 -8.28 7.42 -2.66
N PRO A 138 -8.21 6.13 -2.30
CA PRO A 138 -8.79 5.05 -3.11
C PRO A 138 -10.29 5.24 -3.32
N THR A 139 -10.76 5.02 -4.56
CA THR A 139 -12.19 4.93 -4.87
C THR A 139 -12.75 3.54 -4.55
N CYS A 140 -11.88 2.53 -4.54
CA CYS A 140 -12.24 1.15 -4.21
C CYS A 140 -11.04 0.44 -3.59
N VAL A 141 -11.26 -0.31 -2.53
CA VAL A 141 -10.28 -1.23 -1.95
C VAL A 141 -10.85 -2.64 -2.00
N ILE A 142 -10.14 -3.54 -2.67
CA ILE A 142 -10.48 -4.97 -2.76
C ILE A 142 -9.60 -5.69 -1.75
N PHE A 143 -10.19 -6.17 -0.67
CA PHE A 143 -9.46 -6.90 0.36
C PHE A 143 -9.61 -8.41 0.17
N LEU A 144 -8.49 -9.12 0.05
CA LEU A 144 -8.45 -10.57 -0.02
C LEU A 144 -8.44 -11.13 1.40
N ASP A 145 -9.62 -11.42 1.91
CA ASP A 145 -9.82 -11.97 3.25
C ASP A 145 -9.52 -13.48 3.23
N MET A 146 -8.28 -13.81 3.59
CA MET A 146 -7.82 -15.19 3.67
C MET A 146 -7.58 -15.58 5.14
N PRO A 147 -8.15 -16.73 5.60
CA PRO A 147 -7.89 -17.23 6.94
C PRO A 147 -6.38 -17.39 7.21
N PRO A 148 -5.87 -17.01 8.40
CA PRO A 148 -4.45 -17.08 8.73
C PRO A 148 -3.80 -18.43 8.45
N GLU A 149 -4.50 -19.53 8.75
CA GLU A 149 -4.01 -20.90 8.54
C GLU A 149 -3.78 -21.20 7.05
N SER A 150 -4.61 -20.63 6.18
CA SER A 150 -4.48 -20.77 4.73
C SER A 150 -3.32 -19.93 4.21
N SER A 151 -3.16 -18.71 4.72
CA SER A 151 -2.04 -17.82 4.39
C SER A 151 -0.69 -18.45 4.77
N PHE A 152 -0.57 -19.02 5.97
CA PHE A 152 0.64 -19.73 6.40
C PHE A 152 0.99 -20.90 5.49
N LYS A 153 0.00 -21.76 5.15
CA LYS A 153 0.21 -22.89 4.22
C LYS A 153 0.67 -22.42 2.83
N MET A 154 0.22 -21.27 2.38
CA MET A 154 0.64 -20.70 1.09
C MET A 154 2.07 -20.14 1.17
N LEU A 155 2.49 -19.58 2.29
CA LEU A 155 3.86 -19.09 2.51
C LEU A 155 4.86 -20.24 2.58
N GLU A 156 4.54 -21.33 3.31
CA GLU A 156 5.38 -22.53 3.40
C GLU A 156 5.67 -23.16 2.04
N LYS A 157 4.70 -23.15 1.12
CA LYS A 157 4.89 -23.67 -0.25
C LYS A 157 5.80 -22.84 -1.14
N ARG A 158 6.18 -21.63 -0.72
CA ARG A 158 7.04 -20.72 -1.48
C ARG A 158 8.51 -20.79 -1.06
N GLN A 159 8.81 -21.46 0.05
CA GLN A 159 10.17 -21.76 0.51
C GLN A 159 10.65 -23.08 -0.10
#